data_d21380357c464e658615fe672247689d
#
_entry.id   d21380357c464e658615fe672247689d
#
_cell.length_a   1.000
_cell.length_b   1.000
_cell.length_c   1.000
_cell.angle_alpha   90.00
_cell.angle_beta   90.00
_cell.angle_gamma   90.00
#
_symmetry.space_group_name_H-M   'P 1'
#
loop_
_entity.id
_entity.type
_entity.pdbx_description
1 polymer ?
#
loop_
_entity_poly.entity_id
_entity_poly.type
_entity_poly.pdbx_seq_one_letter_code
_entity_poly.pdbx_strand_id
1 'polypeptide(L)'
;MALQYGNESYQVRLLQYGLKRAGMEPGNIDGIFGRRTLRAVQQFQRAMGLAADGIAGKLTWGALYPYIVGYTLHRIAAGDTFYALAQRFGTSIEAIRIANPTLTAEALPIGAVVTVPLDLPVVTGELPASSLLVGMQVKGLAMRYPFLQSYEIGRSGMGRRIQAVSLGNGEKRIGYNASHHANEWITTLVLLRFLEEYASAVARGGTVWGVSAKELFSGTTLHMVPLVNPDGVDLVTGTLDPDDSYYAQAKALSSFYPEIPFPDGWKSNIAGVDLNLQYPAEWQTARGIKFSQGFTRPGPRDYVGDAPLIAPESRAMAKWTRERDFSLTISYHTQGKIIYWQYGNIVVPGAQQIATAFSKSSGYLMEDVPYASSFAGYKDWFIQTWRRPGFTIEAGIGKNPLPLSLFDEIYRNNLPILVQGLTLSP
;
A
#
# COMPACT_ATOMS: atom_id res chain seq x y z
N MET A 1 -10.41 -12.17 17.47
CA MET A 1 -10.96 -11.36 18.60
C MET A 1 -12.42 -11.09 18.29
N ALA A 2 -13.33 -11.15 19.26
CA ALA A 2 -14.72 -10.76 19.10
C ALA A 2 -14.86 -9.26 19.41
N LEU A 3 -15.64 -8.53 18.60
CA LEU A 3 -15.95 -7.13 18.83
C LEU A 3 -17.41 -6.96 19.22
N GLN A 4 -17.68 -6.05 20.14
CA GLN A 4 -19.01 -5.78 20.67
C GLN A 4 -19.20 -4.30 21.01
N TYR A 5 -20.40 -3.93 21.36
CA TYR A 5 -20.74 -2.57 21.79
C TYR A 5 -19.77 -2.06 22.88
N GLY A 6 -19.26 -0.84 22.68
CA GLY A 6 -18.30 -0.19 23.54
C GLY A 6 -16.82 -0.41 23.17
N ASN A 7 -16.50 -1.30 22.22
CA ASN A 7 -15.13 -1.43 21.76
C ASN A 7 -14.71 -0.24 20.88
N GLU A 8 -13.44 0.15 20.99
CA GLU A 8 -12.81 1.18 20.16
C GLU A 8 -11.48 0.65 19.63
N SER A 9 -11.32 0.60 18.31
CA SER A 9 -10.06 0.13 17.68
C SER A 9 -10.09 0.30 16.17
N TYR A 10 -8.94 0.09 15.52
CA TYR A 10 -8.85 -0.07 14.08
C TYR A 10 -9.68 -1.26 13.57
N GLN A 11 -9.78 -2.34 14.33
CA GLN A 11 -10.60 -3.52 13.97
C GLN A 11 -12.09 -3.17 13.91
N VAL A 12 -12.56 -2.21 14.73
CA VAL A 12 -13.93 -1.69 14.62
C VAL A 12 -14.09 -0.88 13.33
N ARG A 13 -13.11 -0.07 12.93
CA ARG A 13 -13.13 0.60 11.61
C ARG A 13 -13.23 -0.41 10.47
N LEU A 14 -12.45 -1.49 10.51
CA LEU A 14 -12.50 -2.56 9.52
C LEU A 14 -13.87 -3.27 9.49
N LEU A 15 -14.48 -3.49 10.67
CA LEU A 15 -15.83 -4.02 10.79
C LEU A 15 -16.87 -3.07 10.15
N GLN A 16 -16.83 -1.79 10.51
CA GLN A 16 -17.74 -0.75 9.95
C GLN A 16 -17.58 -0.67 8.42
N TYR A 17 -16.35 -0.69 7.93
CA TYR A 17 -16.03 -0.71 6.50
C TYR A 17 -16.65 -1.94 5.80
N GLY A 18 -16.43 -3.14 6.33
CA GLY A 18 -17.02 -4.35 5.77
C GLY A 18 -18.55 -4.34 5.78
N LEU A 19 -19.18 -3.89 6.88
CA LEU A 19 -20.62 -3.75 7.00
C LEU A 19 -21.21 -2.78 5.98
N LYS A 20 -20.59 -1.60 5.80
CA LYS A 20 -20.98 -0.62 4.78
C LYS A 20 -20.95 -1.22 3.38
N ARG A 21 -19.90 -1.97 3.05
CA ARG A 21 -19.75 -2.66 1.76
C ARG A 21 -20.73 -3.83 1.57
N ALA A 22 -21.20 -4.41 2.67
CA ALA A 22 -22.26 -5.42 2.66
C ALA A 22 -23.69 -4.78 2.59
N GLY A 23 -23.79 -3.47 2.39
CA GLY A 23 -25.07 -2.76 2.29
C GLY A 23 -25.73 -2.45 3.64
N MET A 24 -24.97 -2.54 4.74
CA MET A 24 -25.47 -2.16 6.07
C MET A 24 -25.11 -0.70 6.38
N GLU A 25 -25.78 -0.12 7.39
CA GLU A 25 -25.61 1.28 7.81
C GLU A 25 -24.94 1.38 9.20
N PRO A 26 -23.61 1.12 9.31
CA PRO A 26 -22.90 1.12 10.59
C PRO A 26 -22.69 2.53 11.18
N GLY A 27 -22.98 3.59 10.43
CA GLY A 27 -22.59 4.96 10.71
C GLY A 27 -21.24 5.33 10.07
N ASN A 28 -20.54 6.29 10.66
CA ASN A 28 -19.19 6.65 10.23
C ASN A 28 -18.21 5.50 10.48
N ILE A 29 -17.16 5.45 9.67
CA ILE A 29 -16.04 4.54 9.90
C ILE A 29 -15.06 5.21 10.86
N ASP A 30 -15.48 5.35 12.12
CA ASP A 30 -14.78 6.09 13.18
C ASP A 30 -13.97 5.17 14.13
N GLY A 31 -14.23 3.87 14.10
CA GLY A 31 -13.58 2.90 14.98
C GLY A 31 -14.29 2.74 16.34
N ILE A 32 -15.47 3.33 16.52
CA ILE A 32 -16.26 3.24 17.75
C ILE A 32 -17.45 2.30 17.53
N PHE A 33 -17.49 1.19 18.26
CA PHE A 33 -18.61 0.24 18.18
C PHE A 33 -19.80 0.79 18.96
N GLY A 34 -20.48 1.78 18.34
CA GLY A 34 -21.65 2.42 18.90
C GLY A 34 -22.97 1.70 18.56
N ARG A 35 -24.10 2.34 18.90
CA ARG A 35 -25.45 1.78 18.67
C ARG A 35 -25.78 1.55 17.19
N ARG A 36 -25.21 2.36 16.26
CA ARG A 36 -25.42 2.16 14.81
C ARG A 36 -24.67 0.94 14.35
N THR A 37 -23.40 0.78 14.73
CA THR A 37 -22.59 -0.39 14.44
C THR A 37 -23.23 -1.66 14.99
N LEU A 38 -23.75 -1.65 16.24
CA LEU A 38 -24.46 -2.79 16.83
C LEU A 38 -25.67 -3.22 15.97
N ARG A 39 -26.52 -2.25 15.57
CA ARG A 39 -27.66 -2.55 14.72
C ARG A 39 -27.25 -3.11 13.35
N ALA A 40 -26.22 -2.55 12.75
CA ALA A 40 -25.69 -3.02 11.47
C ALA A 40 -25.14 -4.45 11.57
N VAL A 41 -24.42 -4.79 12.65
CA VAL A 41 -23.96 -6.17 12.92
C VAL A 41 -25.13 -7.11 13.02
N GLN A 42 -26.16 -6.78 13.81
CA GLN A 42 -27.36 -7.61 13.97
C GLN A 42 -28.14 -7.78 12.67
N GLN A 43 -28.26 -6.73 11.85
CA GLN A 43 -28.91 -6.79 10.53
C GLN A 43 -28.11 -7.71 9.59
N PHE A 44 -26.78 -7.54 9.54
CA PHE A 44 -25.90 -8.38 8.76
C PHE A 44 -25.98 -9.86 9.18
N GLN A 45 -25.93 -10.13 10.49
CA GLN A 45 -26.07 -11.49 11.04
C GLN A 45 -27.37 -12.16 10.59
N ARG A 46 -28.52 -11.43 10.69
CA ARG A 46 -29.82 -11.95 10.19
C ARG A 46 -29.78 -12.21 8.70
N ALA A 47 -29.22 -11.31 7.90
CA ALA A 47 -29.12 -11.46 6.45
C ALA A 47 -28.24 -12.68 6.05
N MET A 48 -27.25 -13.01 6.88
CA MET A 48 -26.37 -14.18 6.69
C MET A 48 -26.87 -15.46 7.37
N GLY A 49 -28.05 -15.46 7.98
CA GLY A 49 -28.59 -16.61 8.72
C GLY A 49 -27.80 -16.96 9.99
N LEU A 50 -27.13 -15.98 10.58
CA LEU A 50 -26.39 -16.13 11.84
C LEU A 50 -27.24 -15.69 13.04
N ALA A 51 -26.87 -16.13 14.25
CA ALA A 51 -27.45 -15.61 15.48
C ALA A 51 -27.20 -14.09 15.57
N ALA A 52 -28.27 -13.29 15.71
CA ALA A 52 -28.19 -11.84 15.71
C ALA A 52 -27.89 -11.28 17.11
N ASP A 53 -26.80 -11.75 17.72
CA ASP A 53 -26.34 -11.38 19.06
C ASP A 53 -25.67 -10.00 19.12
N GLY A 54 -25.30 -9.44 17.96
CA GLY A 54 -24.59 -8.15 17.86
C GLY A 54 -23.11 -8.25 18.20
N ILE A 55 -22.56 -9.44 18.31
CA ILE A 55 -21.14 -9.69 18.56
C ILE A 55 -20.44 -10.11 17.25
N ALA A 56 -19.48 -9.33 16.78
CA ALA A 56 -18.71 -9.65 15.60
C ALA A 56 -17.64 -10.71 15.95
N GLY A 57 -18.06 -11.97 16.11
CA GLY A 57 -17.21 -13.14 16.34
C GLY A 57 -16.74 -13.80 15.04
N LYS A 58 -16.12 -15.00 15.15
CA LYS A 58 -15.53 -15.75 14.02
C LYS A 58 -16.49 -15.94 12.84
N LEU A 59 -17.76 -16.27 13.11
CA LEU A 59 -18.76 -16.49 12.06
C LEU A 59 -19.11 -15.20 11.34
N THR A 60 -19.33 -14.12 12.08
CA THR A 60 -19.62 -12.79 11.53
C THR A 60 -18.46 -12.30 10.67
N TRP A 61 -17.22 -12.40 11.14
CA TRP A 61 -16.03 -12.04 10.38
C TRP A 61 -15.87 -12.92 9.13
N GLY A 62 -16.13 -14.22 9.22
CA GLY A 62 -16.08 -15.14 8.07
C GLY A 62 -17.06 -14.74 6.97
N ALA A 63 -18.30 -14.40 7.34
CA ALA A 63 -19.31 -13.93 6.40
C ALA A 63 -19.00 -12.52 5.84
N LEU A 64 -18.33 -11.66 6.61
CA LEU A 64 -17.99 -10.28 6.22
C LEU A 64 -16.72 -10.19 5.36
N TYR A 65 -15.81 -11.15 5.50
CA TYR A 65 -14.52 -11.17 4.83
C TYR A 65 -14.60 -10.96 3.30
N PRO A 66 -15.53 -11.59 2.56
CA PRO A 66 -15.69 -11.35 1.11
C PRO A 66 -15.89 -9.88 0.74
N TYR A 67 -16.63 -9.13 1.54
CA TYR A 67 -16.89 -7.72 1.30
C TYR A 67 -15.66 -6.84 1.53
N ILE A 68 -14.74 -7.26 2.40
CA ILE A 68 -13.48 -6.54 2.65
C ILE A 68 -12.48 -6.79 1.51
N VAL A 69 -12.32 -8.06 1.10
CA VAL A 69 -11.32 -8.46 0.09
C VAL A 69 -11.85 -8.39 -1.34
N GLY A 70 -13.16 -8.21 -1.53
CA GLY A 70 -13.81 -8.03 -2.82
C GLY A 70 -14.00 -9.31 -3.65
N TYR A 71 -13.90 -10.50 -3.05
CA TYR A 71 -14.21 -11.77 -3.72
C TYR A 71 -14.73 -12.78 -2.71
N THR A 72 -15.45 -13.81 -3.22
CA THR A 72 -15.78 -15.01 -2.46
C THR A 72 -15.30 -16.26 -3.21
N LEU A 73 -15.23 -17.38 -2.50
CA LEU A 73 -14.96 -18.69 -3.09
C LEU A 73 -16.25 -19.50 -3.11
N HIS A 74 -16.57 -20.09 -4.26
CA HIS A 74 -17.72 -20.95 -4.42
C HIS A 74 -17.28 -22.34 -4.90
N ARG A 75 -17.83 -23.39 -4.28
CA ARG A 75 -17.62 -24.76 -4.73
C ARG A 75 -18.71 -25.12 -5.74
N ILE A 76 -18.32 -25.48 -6.94
CA ILE A 76 -19.20 -25.81 -8.05
C ILE A 76 -20.09 -26.99 -7.66
N ALA A 77 -21.41 -26.81 -7.79
CA ALA A 77 -22.45 -27.82 -7.64
C ALA A 77 -23.02 -28.20 -9.02
N ALA A 78 -23.75 -29.30 -9.08
CA ALA A 78 -24.45 -29.71 -10.30
C ALA A 78 -25.45 -28.62 -10.73
N GLY A 79 -25.39 -28.21 -12.00
CA GLY A 79 -26.23 -27.15 -12.56
C GLY A 79 -25.70 -25.72 -12.41
N ASP A 80 -24.56 -25.51 -11.71
CA ASP A 80 -23.92 -24.20 -11.68
C ASP A 80 -23.38 -23.80 -13.08
N THR A 81 -23.57 -22.55 -13.38
CA THR A 81 -23.00 -21.89 -14.58
C THR A 81 -22.40 -20.55 -14.19
N PHE A 82 -21.47 -20.01 -14.97
CA PHE A 82 -20.95 -18.65 -14.70
C PHE A 82 -22.07 -17.61 -14.73
N TYR A 83 -23.10 -17.81 -15.55
CA TYR A 83 -24.28 -16.94 -15.57
C TYR A 83 -25.04 -16.97 -14.23
N ALA A 84 -25.38 -18.18 -13.75
CA ALA A 84 -26.09 -18.33 -12.48
C ALA A 84 -25.28 -17.77 -11.28
N LEU A 85 -23.96 -18.00 -11.26
CA LEU A 85 -23.07 -17.45 -10.25
C LEU A 85 -22.99 -15.93 -10.34
N ALA A 86 -22.89 -15.37 -11.56
CA ALA A 86 -22.87 -13.91 -11.75
C ALA A 86 -24.15 -13.26 -11.21
N GLN A 87 -25.32 -13.83 -11.51
CA GLN A 87 -26.61 -13.35 -10.98
C GLN A 87 -26.68 -13.47 -9.46
N ARG A 88 -26.29 -14.62 -8.92
CA ARG A 88 -26.34 -14.90 -7.47
C ARG A 88 -25.48 -13.97 -6.63
N PHE A 89 -24.29 -13.63 -7.14
CA PHE A 89 -23.29 -12.83 -6.41
C PHE A 89 -23.25 -11.36 -6.84
N GLY A 90 -24.13 -10.93 -7.76
CA GLY A 90 -24.17 -9.54 -8.22
C GLY A 90 -22.88 -9.10 -8.93
N THR A 91 -22.32 -9.99 -9.79
CA THR A 91 -21.09 -9.72 -10.53
C THR A 91 -21.28 -10.01 -12.04
N SER A 92 -20.22 -9.89 -12.82
CA SER A 92 -20.27 -10.20 -14.25
C SER A 92 -19.64 -11.58 -14.57
N ILE A 93 -20.14 -12.23 -15.65
CA ILE A 93 -19.53 -13.45 -16.19
C ILE A 93 -18.06 -13.21 -16.53
N GLU A 94 -17.76 -12.05 -17.10
CA GLU A 94 -16.40 -11.66 -17.47
C GLU A 94 -15.47 -11.58 -16.25
N ALA A 95 -15.93 -10.97 -15.15
CA ALA A 95 -15.14 -10.92 -13.91
C ALA A 95 -14.82 -12.33 -13.38
N ILE A 96 -15.81 -13.25 -13.42
CA ILE A 96 -15.59 -14.65 -13.01
C ILE A 96 -14.59 -15.32 -13.96
N ARG A 97 -14.71 -15.13 -15.28
CA ARG A 97 -13.80 -15.70 -16.28
C ARG A 97 -12.36 -15.19 -16.08
N ILE A 98 -12.18 -13.89 -15.87
CA ILE A 98 -10.87 -13.28 -15.61
C ILE A 98 -10.21 -13.89 -14.37
N ALA A 99 -10.98 -14.07 -13.30
CA ALA A 99 -10.48 -14.62 -12.05
C ALA A 99 -10.20 -16.13 -12.10
N ASN A 100 -10.69 -16.84 -13.13
CA ASN A 100 -10.57 -18.30 -13.27
C ASN A 100 -10.14 -18.68 -14.70
N PRO A 101 -8.95 -18.32 -15.15
CA PRO A 101 -8.54 -18.46 -16.56
C PRO A 101 -8.41 -19.93 -17.03
N THR A 102 -8.37 -20.89 -16.11
CA THR A 102 -8.28 -22.34 -16.41
C THR A 102 -9.65 -23.02 -16.51
N LEU A 103 -10.74 -22.31 -16.17
CA LEU A 103 -12.10 -22.83 -16.25
C LEU A 103 -12.81 -22.29 -17.49
N THR A 104 -13.54 -23.15 -18.19
CA THR A 104 -14.40 -22.76 -19.31
C THR A 104 -15.86 -22.74 -18.85
N ALA A 105 -16.67 -21.88 -19.46
CA ALA A 105 -18.09 -21.76 -19.11
C ALA A 105 -18.90 -23.04 -19.44
N GLU A 106 -18.41 -23.82 -20.41
CA GLU A 106 -19.04 -25.05 -20.93
C GLU A 106 -18.77 -26.28 -20.06
N ALA A 107 -17.70 -26.23 -19.25
CA ALA A 107 -17.26 -27.39 -18.46
C ALA A 107 -16.78 -26.95 -17.08
N LEU A 108 -17.74 -26.74 -16.17
CA LEU A 108 -17.44 -26.45 -14.76
C LEU A 108 -17.36 -27.79 -13.99
N PRO A 109 -16.17 -28.23 -13.56
CA PRO A 109 -16.03 -29.48 -12.81
C PRO A 109 -16.75 -29.39 -11.46
N ILE A 110 -17.70 -30.30 -11.19
CA ILE A 110 -18.37 -30.38 -9.88
C ILE A 110 -17.33 -30.59 -8.78
N GLY A 111 -17.45 -29.81 -7.72
CA GLY A 111 -16.52 -29.81 -6.58
C GLY A 111 -15.30 -28.91 -6.75
N ALA A 112 -15.02 -28.38 -7.95
CA ALA A 112 -13.98 -27.37 -8.13
C ALA A 112 -14.32 -26.08 -7.37
N VAL A 113 -13.30 -25.35 -6.95
CA VAL A 113 -13.47 -24.04 -6.29
C VAL A 113 -13.26 -22.94 -7.32
N VAL A 114 -14.25 -22.07 -7.47
CA VAL A 114 -14.22 -20.90 -8.35
C VAL A 114 -14.10 -19.63 -7.51
N THR A 115 -13.24 -18.72 -7.92
CA THR A 115 -13.17 -17.36 -7.40
C THR A 115 -14.28 -16.52 -8.04
N VAL A 116 -15.14 -15.94 -7.22
CA VAL A 116 -16.22 -15.05 -7.66
C VAL A 116 -15.91 -13.63 -7.17
N PRO A 117 -15.39 -12.73 -8.03
CA PRO A 117 -15.23 -11.32 -7.70
C PRO A 117 -16.59 -10.68 -7.37
N LEU A 118 -16.64 -9.89 -6.30
CA LEU A 118 -17.80 -9.04 -6.03
C LEU A 118 -17.68 -7.74 -6.85
N ASP A 119 -18.79 -7.11 -7.20
CA ASP A 119 -18.80 -5.81 -7.91
C ASP A 119 -18.50 -4.66 -6.94
N LEU A 120 -17.31 -4.70 -6.37
CA LEU A 120 -16.79 -3.75 -5.38
C LEU A 120 -15.30 -3.49 -5.67
N PRO A 121 -14.79 -2.25 -5.61
CA PRO A 121 -13.35 -2.01 -5.70
C PRO A 121 -12.64 -2.68 -4.51
N VAL A 122 -11.44 -3.21 -4.71
CA VAL A 122 -10.64 -3.77 -3.61
C VAL A 122 -9.98 -2.66 -2.80
N VAL A 123 -9.51 -1.62 -3.48
CA VAL A 123 -8.80 -0.49 -2.88
C VAL A 123 -9.70 0.73 -2.81
N THR A 124 -9.90 1.27 -1.62
CA THR A 124 -10.69 2.49 -1.39
C THR A 124 -9.95 3.45 -0.47
N GLY A 125 -10.30 4.73 -0.55
CA GLY A 125 -9.82 5.78 0.35
C GLY A 125 -10.65 5.92 1.65
N GLU A 126 -11.31 4.86 2.11
CA GLU A 126 -12.20 4.92 3.27
C GLU A 126 -11.53 4.50 4.59
N LEU A 127 -10.38 3.83 4.50
CA LEU A 127 -9.59 3.37 5.66
C LEU A 127 -8.14 3.80 5.54
N PRO A 128 -7.48 4.17 6.64
CA PRO A 128 -6.02 4.26 6.68
C PRO A 128 -5.38 2.92 6.28
N ALA A 129 -4.27 2.97 5.55
CA ALA A 129 -3.50 1.76 5.29
C ALA A 129 -3.02 1.13 6.60
N SER A 130 -3.03 -0.19 6.66
CA SER A 130 -2.40 -0.97 7.72
C SER A 130 -1.82 -2.25 7.14
N SER A 131 -0.89 -2.89 7.85
CA SER A 131 -0.30 -4.14 7.37
C SER A 131 -1.36 -5.21 7.10
N LEU A 132 -2.39 -5.26 7.95
CA LEU A 132 -3.54 -6.18 7.81
C LEU A 132 -4.35 -5.86 6.54
N LEU A 133 -4.77 -4.61 6.37
CA LEU A 133 -5.59 -4.20 5.22
C LEU A 133 -4.83 -4.36 3.90
N VAL A 134 -3.56 -3.97 3.85
CA VAL A 134 -2.69 -4.14 2.67
C VAL A 134 -2.58 -5.61 2.29
N GLY A 135 -2.35 -6.50 3.27
CA GLY A 135 -2.33 -7.95 3.02
C GLY A 135 -3.64 -8.49 2.44
N MET A 136 -4.79 -8.01 2.95
CA MET A 136 -6.11 -8.36 2.42
C MET A 136 -6.33 -7.84 1.01
N GLN A 137 -5.95 -6.58 0.72
CA GLN A 137 -6.09 -5.95 -0.59
C GLN A 137 -5.20 -6.62 -1.64
N VAL A 138 -3.92 -6.87 -1.33
CA VAL A 138 -3.00 -7.59 -2.24
C VAL A 138 -3.55 -8.99 -2.56
N LYS A 139 -4.05 -9.71 -1.56
CA LYS A 139 -4.69 -11.02 -1.78
C LYS A 139 -5.94 -10.89 -2.65
N GLY A 140 -6.79 -9.91 -2.37
CA GLY A 140 -8.01 -9.66 -3.16
C GLY A 140 -7.70 -9.38 -4.63
N LEU A 141 -6.70 -8.54 -4.90
CA LEU A 141 -6.25 -8.23 -6.26
C LEU A 141 -5.67 -9.48 -6.96
N ALA A 142 -4.82 -10.26 -6.29
CA ALA A 142 -4.25 -11.47 -6.87
C ALA A 142 -5.32 -12.55 -7.16
N MET A 143 -6.37 -12.65 -6.35
CA MET A 143 -7.50 -13.56 -6.60
C MET A 143 -8.38 -13.10 -7.75
N ARG A 144 -8.54 -11.79 -7.98
CA ARG A 144 -9.29 -11.23 -9.11
C ARG A 144 -8.51 -11.26 -10.42
N TYR A 145 -7.19 -11.08 -10.33
CA TYR A 145 -6.29 -10.94 -11.47
C TYR A 145 -5.12 -11.92 -11.32
N PRO A 146 -5.30 -13.21 -11.68
CA PRO A 146 -4.30 -14.26 -11.46
C PRO A 146 -2.95 -14.07 -12.16
N PHE A 147 -2.84 -13.10 -13.07
CA PHE A 147 -1.58 -12.70 -13.68
C PHE A 147 -0.74 -11.74 -12.79
N LEU A 148 -1.32 -11.23 -11.68
CA LEU A 148 -0.56 -10.55 -10.63
C LEU A 148 0.22 -11.58 -9.81
N GLN A 149 1.51 -11.33 -9.62
CA GLN A 149 2.33 -12.15 -8.74
C GLN A 149 2.60 -11.40 -7.46
N SER A 150 2.23 -11.97 -6.32
CA SER A 150 2.56 -11.43 -5.00
C SER A 150 3.59 -12.31 -4.31
N TYR A 151 4.61 -11.70 -3.69
CA TYR A 151 5.69 -12.41 -3.01
C TYR A 151 6.21 -11.62 -1.81
N GLU A 152 6.91 -12.30 -0.90
CA GLU A 152 7.56 -11.68 0.26
C GLU A 152 9.01 -11.32 -0.09
N ILE A 153 9.44 -10.09 0.22
CA ILE A 153 10.83 -9.66 0.05
C ILE A 153 11.62 -9.67 1.36
N GLY A 154 10.93 -9.76 2.49
CA GLY A 154 11.50 -9.78 3.82
C GLY A 154 10.46 -9.58 4.90
N ARG A 155 10.94 -9.41 6.12
CA ARG A 155 10.10 -9.16 7.30
C ARG A 155 10.58 -7.94 8.06
N SER A 156 9.61 -7.23 8.66
CA SER A 156 9.85 -6.08 9.53
C SER A 156 10.41 -6.46 10.90
N GLY A 157 10.70 -5.47 11.72
CA GLY A 157 11.16 -5.65 13.09
C GLY A 157 10.24 -6.49 13.97
N MET A 158 8.92 -6.41 13.77
CA MET A 158 7.91 -7.26 14.43
C MET A 158 7.60 -8.56 13.69
N GLY A 159 8.35 -8.89 12.64
CA GLY A 159 8.15 -10.11 11.84
C GLY A 159 6.99 -10.04 10.84
N ARG A 160 6.39 -8.87 10.60
CA ARG A 160 5.36 -8.69 9.57
C ARG A 160 5.97 -8.82 8.18
N ARG A 161 5.19 -9.36 7.24
CA ARG A 161 5.62 -9.53 5.85
C ARG A 161 5.77 -8.18 5.15
N ILE A 162 6.88 -7.98 4.47
CA ILE A 162 7.05 -6.91 3.50
C ILE A 162 6.72 -7.52 2.14
N GLN A 163 5.53 -7.16 1.62
CA GLN A 163 5.00 -7.76 0.40
C GLN A 163 5.37 -6.93 -0.82
N ALA A 164 5.77 -7.62 -1.87
CA ALA A 164 5.88 -7.07 -3.21
C ALA A 164 4.84 -7.68 -4.14
N VAL A 165 4.48 -6.92 -5.18
CA VAL A 165 3.59 -7.36 -6.25
C VAL A 165 4.26 -7.03 -7.58
N SER A 166 4.12 -7.91 -8.59
CA SER A 166 4.55 -7.60 -9.95
C SER A 166 3.41 -7.75 -10.95
N LEU A 167 3.43 -6.87 -11.96
CA LEU A 167 2.47 -6.81 -13.06
C LEU A 167 3.19 -6.47 -14.36
N GLY A 168 3.02 -7.30 -15.37
CA GLY A 168 3.68 -7.19 -16.66
C GLY A 168 4.58 -8.38 -16.98
N ASN A 169 5.03 -8.47 -18.24
CA ASN A 169 5.93 -9.50 -18.73
C ASN A 169 7.02 -8.95 -19.68
N GLY A 170 7.14 -7.62 -19.75
CA GLY A 170 8.22 -6.98 -20.51
C GLY A 170 9.58 -7.08 -19.80
N GLU A 171 10.65 -6.96 -20.57
CA GLU A 171 12.02 -7.06 -20.05
C GLU A 171 12.43 -5.87 -19.19
N LYS A 172 11.89 -4.67 -19.48
CA LYS A 172 12.13 -3.47 -18.67
C LYS A 172 11.49 -3.62 -17.29
N ARG A 173 12.29 -3.53 -16.24
CA ARG A 173 11.82 -3.65 -14.86
C ARG A 173 11.78 -2.29 -14.19
N ILE A 174 10.62 -1.96 -13.65
CA ILE A 174 10.37 -0.67 -12.99
C ILE A 174 10.00 -0.93 -11.53
N GLY A 175 10.66 -0.21 -10.63
CA GLY A 175 10.47 -0.37 -9.19
C GLY A 175 9.69 0.78 -8.55
N TYR A 176 8.52 0.53 -7.97
CA TYR A 176 7.78 1.51 -7.16
C TYR A 176 7.72 1.09 -5.70
N ASN A 177 7.84 2.04 -4.80
CA ASN A 177 7.67 1.77 -3.39
C ASN A 177 7.02 2.96 -2.67
N ALA A 178 6.42 2.69 -1.51
CA ALA A 178 5.75 3.70 -0.69
C ALA A 178 5.89 3.39 0.79
N SER A 179 5.61 4.40 1.61
CA SER A 179 5.58 4.30 3.08
C SER A 179 6.87 3.76 3.69
N HIS A 180 8.02 4.31 3.28
CA HIS A 180 9.24 4.22 4.08
C HIS A 180 9.02 4.91 5.43
N HIS A 181 8.35 6.07 5.41
CA HIS A 181 7.93 6.76 6.62
C HIS A 181 6.53 6.32 7.05
N ALA A 182 6.38 6.06 8.33
CA ALA A 182 5.17 5.48 8.91
C ALA A 182 3.93 6.37 8.78
N ASN A 183 4.09 7.68 8.96
CA ASN A 183 2.97 8.64 8.88
C ASN A 183 2.64 9.11 7.44
N GLU A 184 3.26 8.48 6.44
CA GLU A 184 3.02 8.74 5.02
C GLU A 184 2.22 7.60 4.35
N TRP A 185 1.44 6.86 5.15
CA TRP A 185 0.69 5.65 4.77
C TRP A 185 -0.32 5.86 3.61
N ILE A 186 -0.75 7.09 3.34
CA ILE A 186 -1.65 7.40 2.22
C ILE A 186 -1.02 7.04 0.87
N THR A 187 0.31 7.07 0.77
CA THR A 187 1.07 6.70 -0.43
C THR A 187 0.94 5.21 -0.78
N THR A 188 0.76 4.35 0.23
CA THR A 188 0.42 2.93 0.03
C THR A 188 -0.89 2.78 -0.75
N LEU A 189 -1.92 3.55 -0.39
CA LEU A 189 -3.22 3.50 -1.05
C LEU A 189 -3.12 3.98 -2.51
N VAL A 190 -2.28 4.99 -2.78
CA VAL A 190 -2.03 5.48 -4.15
C VAL A 190 -1.47 4.36 -5.02
N LEU A 191 -0.45 3.64 -4.54
CA LEU A 191 0.14 2.54 -5.29
C LEU A 191 -0.83 1.37 -5.49
N LEU A 192 -1.58 0.99 -4.46
CA LEU A 192 -2.54 -0.11 -4.54
C LEU A 192 -3.72 0.22 -5.47
N ARG A 193 -4.21 1.48 -5.46
CA ARG A 193 -5.26 1.94 -6.38
C ARG A 193 -4.80 1.88 -7.82
N PHE A 194 -3.57 2.33 -8.10
CA PHE A 194 -2.96 2.20 -9.42
C PHE A 194 -2.84 0.74 -9.86
N LEU A 195 -2.42 -0.15 -8.95
CA LEU A 195 -2.31 -1.58 -9.24
C LEU A 195 -3.67 -2.18 -9.64
N GLU A 196 -4.75 -1.83 -8.91
CA GLU A 196 -6.10 -2.30 -9.22
C GLU A 196 -6.58 -1.78 -10.59
N GLU A 197 -6.41 -0.48 -10.85
CA GLU A 197 -6.82 0.14 -12.11
C GLU A 197 -6.05 -0.45 -13.29
N TYR A 198 -4.73 -0.59 -13.16
CA TYR A 198 -3.88 -1.16 -14.21
C TYR A 198 -4.22 -2.64 -14.46
N ALA A 199 -4.34 -3.46 -13.42
CA ALA A 199 -4.72 -4.87 -13.57
C ALA A 199 -6.11 -5.03 -14.20
N SER A 200 -7.08 -4.19 -13.80
CA SER A 200 -8.42 -4.17 -14.40
C SER A 200 -8.37 -3.81 -15.88
N ALA A 201 -7.59 -2.79 -16.24
CA ALA A 201 -7.43 -2.38 -17.65
C ALA A 201 -6.74 -3.46 -18.50
N VAL A 202 -5.70 -4.13 -17.97
CA VAL A 202 -5.08 -5.29 -18.65
C VAL A 202 -6.10 -6.39 -18.92
N ALA A 203 -6.87 -6.75 -17.88
CA ALA A 203 -7.85 -7.84 -17.98
C ALA A 203 -8.97 -7.58 -19.01
N ARG A 204 -9.35 -6.31 -19.19
CA ARG A 204 -10.45 -5.88 -20.06
C ARG A 204 -10.01 -5.31 -21.41
N GLY A 205 -8.70 -5.27 -21.69
CA GLY A 205 -8.16 -4.66 -22.90
C GLY A 205 -8.36 -3.14 -22.97
N GLY A 206 -8.39 -2.48 -21.82
CA GLY A 206 -8.61 -1.04 -21.69
C GLY A 206 -7.32 -0.21 -21.65
N THR A 207 -7.46 1.04 -21.22
CA THR A 207 -6.36 1.99 -21.07
C THR A 207 -6.22 2.45 -19.62
N VAL A 208 -5.02 2.87 -19.23
CA VAL A 208 -4.75 3.61 -17.99
C VAL A 208 -4.19 4.96 -18.37
N TRP A 209 -4.83 6.01 -17.93
CA TRP A 209 -4.48 7.39 -18.31
C TRP A 209 -4.28 7.56 -19.84
N GLY A 210 -5.16 6.95 -20.65
CA GLY A 210 -5.12 7.00 -22.10
C GLY A 210 -4.07 6.11 -22.79
N VAL A 211 -3.23 5.41 -22.02
CA VAL A 211 -2.22 4.48 -22.56
C VAL A 211 -2.76 3.05 -22.55
N SER A 212 -2.53 2.30 -23.62
CA SER A 212 -2.94 0.89 -23.72
C SER A 212 -2.34 0.05 -22.59
N ALA A 213 -3.19 -0.54 -21.76
CA ALA A 213 -2.75 -1.39 -20.67
C ALA A 213 -2.03 -2.65 -21.16
N LYS A 214 -2.41 -3.16 -22.35
CA LYS A 214 -1.74 -4.29 -23.00
C LYS A 214 -0.31 -3.93 -23.42
N GLU A 215 -0.09 -2.73 -23.98
CA GLU A 215 1.24 -2.26 -24.36
C GLU A 215 2.13 -2.04 -23.14
N LEU A 216 1.59 -1.44 -22.08
CA LEU A 216 2.30 -1.33 -20.79
C LEU A 216 2.71 -2.70 -20.27
N PHE A 217 1.78 -3.67 -20.26
CA PHE A 217 2.00 -5.02 -19.76
C PHE A 217 3.07 -5.79 -20.54
N SER A 218 3.08 -5.66 -21.87
CA SER A 218 4.06 -6.35 -22.71
C SER A 218 5.41 -5.63 -22.81
N GLY A 219 5.43 -4.31 -22.61
CA GLY A 219 6.66 -3.50 -22.70
C GLY A 219 7.46 -3.44 -21.41
N THR A 220 6.81 -3.56 -20.25
CA THR A 220 7.44 -3.41 -18.94
C THR A 220 6.96 -4.46 -17.95
N THR A 221 7.75 -4.70 -16.92
CA THR A 221 7.32 -5.39 -15.71
C THR A 221 7.43 -4.43 -14.52
N LEU A 222 6.28 -3.99 -14.02
CA LEU A 222 6.20 -3.23 -12.78
C LEU A 222 6.42 -4.16 -11.60
N HIS A 223 7.34 -3.79 -10.72
CA HIS A 223 7.50 -4.37 -9.40
C HIS A 223 7.19 -3.31 -8.35
N MET A 224 6.39 -3.64 -7.36
CA MET A 224 5.89 -2.67 -6.40
C MET A 224 5.98 -3.21 -4.97
N VAL A 225 6.50 -2.39 -4.05
CA VAL A 225 6.42 -2.60 -2.59
C VAL A 225 5.51 -1.52 -2.02
N PRO A 226 4.21 -1.77 -1.87
CA PRO A 226 3.27 -0.73 -1.48
C PRO A 226 3.42 -0.27 -0.03
N LEU A 227 4.00 -1.09 0.85
CA LEU A 227 4.16 -0.80 2.28
C LEU A 227 5.53 -1.30 2.76
N VAL A 228 6.51 -0.39 2.79
CA VAL A 228 7.88 -0.71 3.23
C VAL A 228 7.97 -0.83 4.75
N ASN A 229 7.24 0.00 5.50
CA ASN A 229 7.28 0.11 6.95
C ASN A 229 5.97 -0.35 7.63
N PRO A 230 5.64 -1.64 7.62
CA PRO A 230 4.36 -2.12 8.14
C PRO A 230 4.17 -1.89 9.63
N ASP A 231 5.23 -2.00 10.44
CA ASP A 231 5.14 -1.83 11.89
C ASP A 231 4.91 -0.38 12.29
N GLY A 232 5.67 0.54 11.68
CA GLY A 232 5.51 1.97 11.93
C GLY A 232 4.15 2.48 11.46
N VAL A 233 3.67 2.01 10.30
CA VAL A 233 2.34 2.37 9.80
C VAL A 233 1.25 1.85 10.75
N ASP A 234 1.37 0.63 11.26
CA ASP A 234 0.40 0.08 12.22
C ASP A 234 0.39 0.86 13.54
N LEU A 235 1.55 1.40 13.98
CA LEU A 235 1.63 2.30 15.14
C LEU A 235 0.85 3.60 14.88
N VAL A 236 1.12 4.27 13.76
CA VAL A 236 0.51 5.59 13.43
C VAL A 236 -0.99 5.47 13.17
N THR A 237 -1.44 4.40 12.54
CA THR A 237 -2.86 4.22 12.19
C THR A 237 -3.71 3.67 13.33
N GLY A 238 -3.11 3.37 14.48
CA GLY A 238 -3.79 2.76 15.63
C GLY A 238 -4.18 1.30 15.41
N THR A 239 -3.51 0.62 14.48
CA THR A 239 -3.67 -0.82 14.27
C THR A 239 -2.88 -1.64 15.29
N LEU A 240 -1.73 -1.11 15.73
CA LEU A 240 -0.96 -1.66 16.82
C LEU A 240 -1.67 -1.38 18.14
N ASP A 241 -1.90 -2.43 18.92
CA ASP A 241 -2.58 -2.34 20.22
C ASP A 241 -1.75 -1.48 21.19
N PRO A 242 -2.35 -0.50 21.88
CA PRO A 242 -1.66 0.26 22.92
C PRO A 242 -1.09 -0.58 24.08
N ASP A 243 -1.64 -1.77 24.32
CA ASP A 243 -1.15 -2.72 25.32
C ASP A 243 0.01 -3.60 24.80
N ASP A 244 0.39 -3.47 23.53
CA ASP A 244 1.51 -4.18 22.93
C ASP A 244 2.84 -3.60 23.45
N SER A 245 3.79 -4.49 23.75
CA SER A 245 5.12 -4.11 24.24
C SER A 245 5.88 -3.20 23.26
N TYR A 246 5.70 -3.38 21.95
CA TYR A 246 6.31 -2.52 20.94
C TYR A 246 5.70 -1.11 20.93
N TYR A 247 4.37 -0.98 21.20
CA TYR A 247 3.77 0.33 21.40
C TYR A 247 4.37 1.06 22.59
N ALA A 248 4.52 0.36 23.72
CA ALA A 248 5.14 0.91 24.92
C ALA A 248 6.61 1.35 24.68
N GLN A 249 7.38 0.55 23.93
CA GLN A 249 8.75 0.90 23.55
C GLN A 249 8.79 2.15 22.64
N ALA A 250 7.96 2.21 21.60
CA ALA A 250 7.89 3.38 20.71
C ALA A 250 7.50 4.64 21.50
N LYS A 251 6.54 4.54 22.42
CA LYS A 251 6.13 5.63 23.30
C LYS A 251 7.27 6.08 24.24
N ALA A 252 8.04 5.15 24.77
CA ALA A 252 9.22 5.49 25.58
C ALA A 252 10.31 6.19 24.74
N LEU A 253 10.56 5.74 23.51
CA LEU A 253 11.49 6.41 22.59
C LEU A 253 11.02 7.83 22.23
N SER A 254 9.71 8.04 22.03
CA SER A 254 9.16 9.36 21.71
C SER A 254 9.36 10.38 22.84
N SER A 255 9.48 9.94 24.08
CA SER A 255 9.69 10.84 25.23
C SER A 255 11.03 11.60 25.19
N PHE A 256 11.98 11.14 24.39
CA PHE A 256 13.24 11.87 24.16
C PHE A 256 13.09 13.05 23.16
N TYR A 257 11.94 13.12 22.48
CA TYR A 257 11.61 14.13 21.46
C TYR A 257 10.19 14.68 21.70
N PRO A 258 9.96 15.37 22.83
CA PRO A 258 8.58 15.74 23.28
C PRO A 258 7.89 16.73 22.34
N GLU A 259 8.63 17.42 21.47
CA GLU A 259 8.09 18.33 20.46
C GLU A 259 7.47 17.60 19.25
N ILE A 260 7.74 16.30 19.09
CA ILE A 260 7.19 15.48 18.00
C ILE A 260 5.95 14.74 18.51
N PRO A 261 4.76 15.03 17.94
CA PRO A 261 3.52 14.39 18.38
C PRO A 261 3.56 12.87 18.24
N PHE A 262 3.16 12.15 19.28
CA PHE A 262 3.06 10.69 19.25
C PHE A 262 1.60 10.25 19.19
N PRO A 263 1.21 9.30 18.32
CA PRO A 263 2.02 8.63 17.29
C PRO A 263 2.11 9.37 15.94
N ASP A 264 1.37 10.45 15.70
CA ASP A 264 1.19 11.08 14.39
C ASP A 264 2.50 11.59 13.77
N GLY A 265 3.46 12.02 14.58
CA GLY A 265 4.78 12.47 14.14
C GLY A 265 5.77 11.35 13.85
N TRP A 266 5.39 10.08 14.06
CA TRP A 266 6.29 8.93 13.92
C TRP A 266 6.54 8.59 12.45
N LYS A 267 7.77 8.78 11.97
CA LYS A 267 8.27 8.44 10.63
C LYS A 267 9.05 7.14 10.59
N SER A 268 9.75 6.84 11.68
CA SER A 268 10.67 5.71 11.82
C SER A 268 9.97 4.34 11.71
N ASN A 269 10.76 3.27 11.65
CA ASN A 269 10.25 1.94 11.93
C ASN A 269 9.97 1.78 13.44
N ILE A 270 9.48 0.61 13.85
CA ILE A 270 9.10 0.39 15.26
C ILE A 270 10.26 0.49 16.24
N ALA A 271 11.50 0.27 15.79
CA ALA A 271 12.70 0.40 16.58
C ALA A 271 13.25 1.84 16.65
N GLY A 272 12.56 2.81 16.05
CA GLY A 272 12.98 4.22 16.08
C GLY A 272 14.08 4.57 15.07
N VAL A 273 14.25 3.80 13.99
CA VAL A 273 15.21 4.05 12.92
C VAL A 273 14.48 4.60 11.70
N ASP A 274 14.94 5.73 11.16
CA ASP A 274 14.40 6.31 9.92
C ASP A 274 14.86 5.49 8.71
N LEU A 275 13.92 4.79 8.07
CA LEU A 275 14.23 3.85 7.00
C LEU A 275 14.79 4.51 5.75
N ASN A 276 14.43 5.77 5.49
CA ASN A 276 14.94 6.52 4.33
C ASN A 276 16.28 7.22 4.60
N LEU A 277 16.90 6.94 5.75
CA LEU A 277 18.27 7.33 6.11
C LEU A 277 19.20 6.13 6.31
N GLN A 278 18.82 4.98 5.76
CA GLN A 278 19.51 3.71 5.97
C GLN A 278 20.35 3.23 4.77
N TYR A 279 20.27 3.90 3.63
CA TYR A 279 20.94 3.44 2.43
C TYR A 279 22.38 3.95 2.34
N PRO A 280 23.34 3.17 1.75
CA PRO A 280 24.75 3.51 1.70
C PRO A 280 25.08 4.55 0.61
N ALA A 281 24.41 5.72 0.67
CA ALA A 281 24.67 6.90 -0.14
C ALA A 281 25.12 8.03 0.79
N GLU A 282 26.44 8.13 1.00
CA GLU A 282 27.06 9.07 1.94
C GLU A 282 26.45 9.02 3.35
N TRP A 283 26.16 7.83 3.84
CA TRP A 283 25.51 7.63 5.14
C TRP A 283 26.23 8.29 6.32
N GLN A 284 27.57 8.36 6.29
CA GLN A 284 28.35 9.05 7.35
C GLN A 284 28.05 10.56 7.35
N THR A 285 27.86 11.16 6.18
CA THR A 285 27.47 12.57 6.05
C THR A 285 26.07 12.78 6.63
N ALA A 286 25.09 11.91 6.27
CA ALA A 286 23.76 11.94 6.86
C ALA A 286 23.81 11.84 8.39
N ARG A 287 24.62 10.92 8.94
CA ARG A 287 24.80 10.74 10.37
C ARG A 287 25.33 12.00 11.04
N GLY A 288 26.35 12.61 10.49
CA GLY A 288 26.92 13.86 11.03
C GLY A 288 25.89 14.98 11.09
N ILE A 289 25.12 15.16 10.01
CA ILE A 289 24.07 16.19 9.91
C ILE A 289 22.97 15.90 10.96
N LYS A 290 22.40 14.68 10.98
CA LYS A 290 21.28 14.35 11.88
C LYS A 290 21.70 14.41 13.35
N PHE A 291 22.92 14.00 13.67
CA PHE A 291 23.46 14.11 15.02
C PHE A 291 23.64 15.56 15.46
N SER A 292 24.11 16.46 14.58
CA SER A 292 24.20 17.90 14.87
C SER A 292 22.83 18.56 15.09
N GLN A 293 21.75 17.96 14.53
CA GLN A 293 20.37 18.38 14.72
C GLN A 293 19.73 17.77 16.01
N GLY A 294 20.46 16.96 16.76
CA GLY A 294 19.97 16.34 18.01
C GLY A 294 19.39 14.93 17.86
N PHE A 295 19.32 14.37 16.66
CA PHE A 295 18.81 13.01 16.42
C PHE A 295 19.90 11.96 16.63
N THR A 296 20.38 11.82 17.88
CA THR A 296 21.54 10.98 18.23
C THR A 296 21.18 9.59 18.73
N ARG A 297 19.91 9.29 18.91
CA ARG A 297 19.37 8.01 19.43
C ARG A 297 18.07 7.63 18.73
N PRO A 298 17.63 6.36 18.84
CA PRO A 298 16.33 5.94 18.29
C PRO A 298 15.19 6.84 18.72
N GLY A 299 14.30 7.17 17.78
CA GLY A 299 13.21 8.10 18.01
C GLY A 299 12.20 8.14 16.87
N PRO A 300 11.26 9.10 16.93
CA PRO A 300 10.16 9.18 15.98
C PRO A 300 10.60 9.45 14.54
N ARG A 301 11.76 10.07 14.31
CA ARG A 301 12.28 10.42 12.99
C ARG A 301 13.77 10.75 13.01
N ASP A 302 14.38 10.81 11.86
CA ASP A 302 15.73 11.35 11.60
C ASP A 302 16.89 10.59 12.28
N TYR A 303 16.66 9.52 13.02
CA TYR A 303 17.74 8.68 13.52
C TYR A 303 18.21 7.71 12.43
N VAL A 304 19.45 7.85 12.04
CA VAL A 304 20.05 7.10 10.92
C VAL A 304 20.43 5.65 11.26
N GLY A 305 20.34 5.25 12.56
CA GLY A 305 20.85 3.96 13.03
C GLY A 305 22.35 3.98 13.32
N ASP A 306 22.89 2.83 13.74
CA ASP A 306 24.32 2.67 14.09
C ASP A 306 25.19 2.34 12.85
N ALA A 307 24.59 1.79 11.80
CA ALA A 307 25.20 1.49 10.52
C ALA A 307 24.16 1.52 9.39
N PRO A 308 24.56 1.67 8.12
CA PRO A 308 23.63 1.56 7.01
C PRO A 308 23.05 0.14 6.92
N LEU A 309 21.79 0.03 6.48
CA LEU A 309 21.08 -1.23 6.28
C LEU A 309 20.96 -2.14 7.52
N ILE A 310 20.97 -1.57 8.74
CA ILE A 310 20.72 -2.36 9.96
C ILE A 310 19.23 -2.66 10.14
N ALA A 311 18.33 -1.76 9.69
CA ALA A 311 16.91 -1.99 9.74
C ALA A 311 16.52 -3.14 8.79
N PRO A 312 15.74 -4.13 9.25
CA PRO A 312 15.38 -5.27 8.41
C PRO A 312 14.60 -4.87 7.17
N GLU A 313 13.78 -3.82 7.26
CA GLU A 313 12.98 -3.27 6.17
C GLU A 313 13.88 -2.68 5.06
N SER A 314 14.82 -1.82 5.41
CA SER A 314 15.75 -1.21 4.45
C SER A 314 16.69 -2.25 3.84
N ARG A 315 17.09 -3.25 4.62
CA ARG A 315 17.88 -4.40 4.13
C ARG A 315 17.09 -5.23 3.12
N ALA A 316 15.80 -5.49 3.38
CA ALA A 316 14.91 -6.19 2.46
C ALA A 316 14.74 -5.42 1.14
N MET A 317 14.50 -4.12 1.23
CA MET A 317 14.41 -3.23 0.06
C MET A 317 15.71 -3.20 -0.75
N ALA A 318 16.85 -3.09 -0.08
CA ALA A 318 18.16 -3.07 -0.75
C ALA A 318 18.46 -4.39 -1.47
N LYS A 319 18.13 -5.53 -0.85
CA LYS A 319 18.26 -6.85 -1.47
C LYS A 319 17.35 -6.96 -2.70
N TRP A 320 16.07 -6.63 -2.56
CA TRP A 320 15.07 -6.65 -3.62
C TRP A 320 15.49 -5.79 -4.82
N THR A 321 16.01 -4.60 -4.59
CA THR A 321 16.47 -3.68 -5.64
C THR A 321 17.65 -4.26 -6.41
N ARG A 322 18.65 -4.86 -5.73
CA ARG A 322 19.80 -5.49 -6.35
C ARG A 322 19.41 -6.71 -7.22
N GLU A 323 18.42 -7.49 -6.76
CA GLU A 323 18.00 -8.71 -7.47
C GLU A 323 17.13 -8.42 -8.70
N ARG A 324 16.48 -7.25 -8.77
CA ARG A 324 15.52 -6.92 -9.84
C ARG A 324 16.11 -6.11 -10.98
N ASP A 325 17.26 -5.48 -10.79
CA ASP A 325 17.93 -4.69 -11.84
C ASP A 325 17.02 -3.65 -12.51
N PHE A 326 16.43 -2.76 -11.73
CA PHE A 326 15.47 -1.77 -12.21
C PHE A 326 16.09 -0.76 -13.18
N SER A 327 15.38 -0.46 -14.29
CA SER A 327 15.70 0.65 -15.18
C SER A 327 15.36 2.00 -14.58
N LEU A 328 14.32 2.07 -13.74
CA LEU A 328 13.82 3.27 -13.09
C LEU A 328 13.18 2.92 -11.76
N THR A 329 13.30 3.81 -10.76
CA THR A 329 12.58 3.67 -9.48
C THR A 329 11.83 4.93 -9.11
N ILE A 330 10.64 4.77 -8.49
CA ILE A 330 9.87 5.85 -7.87
C ILE A 330 9.57 5.48 -6.42
N SER A 331 9.96 6.34 -5.49
CA SER A 331 9.64 6.26 -4.07
C SER A 331 8.61 7.33 -3.71
N TYR A 332 7.47 6.91 -3.18
CA TYR A 332 6.41 7.81 -2.76
C TYR A 332 6.55 8.20 -1.30
N HIS A 333 6.55 9.51 -1.07
CA HIS A 333 6.56 10.20 0.21
C HIS A 333 5.44 11.23 0.27
N THR A 334 5.28 11.91 1.38
CA THR A 334 4.49 13.11 1.58
C THR A 334 5.28 14.10 2.42
N GLN A 335 5.18 15.36 2.18
CA GLN A 335 4.25 16.14 1.38
C GLN A 335 4.97 17.35 0.73
N GLY A 336 4.32 18.02 -0.24
CA GLY A 336 4.85 19.25 -0.84
C GLY A 336 4.48 19.44 -2.31
N LYS A 337 3.95 18.38 -2.97
CA LYS A 337 3.76 18.32 -4.44
C LYS A 337 5.08 18.57 -5.17
N ILE A 338 6.13 17.86 -4.76
CA ILE A 338 7.52 18.03 -5.24
C ILE A 338 8.00 16.71 -5.88
N ILE A 339 8.87 16.86 -6.87
CA ILE A 339 9.60 15.79 -7.54
C ILE A 339 11.09 16.01 -7.33
N TYR A 340 11.72 15.13 -6.54
CA TYR A 340 13.18 15.06 -6.43
C TYR A 340 13.72 14.02 -7.39
N TRP A 341 14.67 14.39 -8.25
CA TRP A 341 15.16 13.58 -9.35
C TRP A 341 16.67 13.52 -9.47
N GLN A 342 17.39 14.29 -8.67
CA GLN A 342 18.86 14.39 -8.67
C GLN A 342 19.48 13.81 -7.40
N TYR A 343 20.77 13.52 -7.47
CA TYR A 343 21.62 13.24 -6.32
C TYR A 343 23.03 13.77 -6.53
N GLY A 344 23.43 14.74 -5.73
CA GLY A 344 24.73 15.40 -5.83
C GLY A 344 25.00 15.90 -7.26
N ASN A 345 26.22 15.71 -7.75
CA ASN A 345 26.62 16.09 -9.11
C ASN A 345 26.49 14.94 -10.12
N ILE A 346 25.70 13.90 -9.80
CA ILE A 346 25.56 12.74 -10.67
C ILE A 346 24.59 13.05 -11.80
N VAL A 347 25.12 13.08 -13.01
CA VAL A 347 24.30 13.21 -14.23
C VAL A 347 23.75 11.84 -14.63
N VAL A 348 22.42 11.74 -14.66
CA VAL A 348 21.70 10.54 -15.14
C VAL A 348 21.02 10.88 -16.47
N PRO A 349 21.41 10.24 -17.58
CA PRO A 349 20.79 10.48 -18.88
C PRO A 349 19.27 10.27 -18.83
N GLY A 350 18.51 11.21 -19.40
CA GLY A 350 17.06 11.13 -19.49
C GLY A 350 16.28 11.47 -18.20
N ALA A 351 16.92 11.54 -17.02
CA ALA A 351 16.22 11.77 -15.76
C ALA A 351 15.50 13.13 -15.73
N GLN A 352 16.13 14.19 -16.22
CA GLN A 352 15.53 15.51 -16.27
C GLN A 352 14.32 15.58 -17.21
N GLN A 353 14.39 14.92 -18.36
CA GLN A 353 13.28 14.85 -19.31
C GLN A 353 12.08 14.13 -18.69
N ILE A 354 12.32 13.02 -17.98
CA ILE A 354 11.29 12.28 -17.28
C ILE A 354 10.68 13.12 -16.14
N ALA A 355 11.52 13.76 -15.32
CA ALA A 355 11.06 14.65 -14.25
C ALA A 355 10.20 15.81 -14.80
N THR A 356 10.62 16.40 -15.93
CA THR A 356 9.87 17.47 -16.64
C THR A 356 8.50 16.96 -17.11
N ALA A 357 8.43 15.74 -17.64
CA ALA A 357 7.17 15.13 -18.06
C ALA A 357 6.25 14.88 -16.84
N PHE A 358 6.79 14.34 -15.74
CA PHE A 358 6.07 14.18 -14.47
C PHE A 358 5.51 15.51 -13.96
N SER A 359 6.35 16.58 -13.93
CA SER A 359 5.97 17.91 -13.48
C SER A 359 4.81 18.48 -14.32
N LYS A 360 4.94 18.43 -15.64
CA LYS A 360 3.91 18.96 -16.56
C LYS A 360 2.56 18.25 -16.41
N SER A 361 2.56 16.95 -16.18
CA SER A 361 1.33 16.15 -16.14
C SER A 361 0.67 16.14 -14.76
N SER A 362 1.44 16.25 -13.69
CA SER A 362 0.95 16.22 -12.30
C SER A 362 0.71 17.59 -11.69
N GLY A 363 1.37 18.63 -12.22
CA GLY A 363 1.44 19.95 -11.60
C GLY A 363 2.39 20.01 -10.39
N TYR A 364 3.22 19.00 -10.17
CA TYR A 364 4.23 18.98 -9.10
C TYR A 364 5.48 19.72 -9.53
N LEU A 365 6.15 20.39 -8.59
CA LEU A 365 7.36 21.16 -8.85
C LEU A 365 8.58 20.23 -8.85
N MET A 366 9.52 20.53 -9.73
CA MET A 366 10.86 19.93 -9.68
C MET A 366 11.72 20.78 -8.76
N GLU A 367 12.28 20.20 -7.73
CA GLU A 367 13.13 20.89 -6.75
C GLU A 367 14.39 20.08 -6.44
N ASP A 368 15.39 20.77 -5.93
CA ASP A 368 16.57 20.15 -5.33
C ASP A 368 16.26 19.75 -3.88
N VAL A 369 16.76 18.58 -3.48
CA VAL A 369 16.63 18.15 -2.09
C VAL A 369 17.43 19.10 -1.20
N PRO A 370 16.86 19.64 -0.11
CA PRO A 370 17.63 20.42 0.86
C PRO A 370 18.85 19.65 1.36
N TYR A 371 20.02 20.30 1.43
CA TYR A 371 21.28 19.64 1.80
C TYR A 371 21.19 18.74 3.03
N ALA A 372 20.47 19.19 4.06
CA ALA A 372 20.28 18.42 5.30
C ALA A 372 19.47 17.10 5.14
N SER A 373 18.85 16.90 3.97
CA SER A 373 18.04 15.71 3.64
C SER A 373 18.50 15.00 2.36
N SER A 374 19.69 15.37 1.82
CA SER A 374 20.17 14.92 0.52
C SER A 374 21.01 13.64 0.58
N PHE A 375 21.05 12.93 1.71
CA PHE A 375 21.94 11.78 1.90
C PHE A 375 21.22 10.57 2.48
N ALA A 376 21.75 9.39 2.17
CA ALA A 376 21.31 8.09 2.69
C ALA A 376 19.86 7.69 2.36
N GLY A 377 19.19 8.39 1.43
CA GLY A 377 17.87 8.03 0.93
C GLY A 377 17.90 6.87 -0.07
N TYR A 378 16.76 6.20 -0.26
CA TYR A 378 16.64 5.12 -1.25
C TYR A 378 16.93 5.59 -2.68
N LYS A 379 16.34 6.73 -3.09
CA LYS A 379 16.57 7.37 -4.39
C LYS A 379 18.06 7.70 -4.57
N ASP A 380 18.68 8.28 -3.55
CA ASP A 380 20.08 8.72 -3.59
C ASP A 380 21.00 7.52 -3.82
N TRP A 381 20.80 6.45 -3.06
CA TRP A 381 21.53 5.20 -3.21
C TRP A 381 21.29 4.56 -4.58
N PHE A 382 20.07 4.55 -5.09
CA PHE A 382 19.76 4.03 -6.41
C PHE A 382 20.49 4.80 -7.52
N ILE A 383 20.42 6.13 -7.50
CA ILE A 383 21.13 6.98 -8.47
C ILE A 383 22.65 6.78 -8.36
N GLN A 384 23.19 6.80 -7.13
CA GLN A 384 24.63 6.63 -6.90
C GLN A 384 25.16 5.29 -7.43
N THR A 385 24.41 4.22 -7.20
CA THR A 385 24.86 2.85 -7.49
C THR A 385 24.71 2.46 -8.96
N TRP A 386 23.56 2.76 -9.56
CA TRP A 386 23.23 2.31 -10.92
C TRP A 386 23.31 3.36 -11.99
N ARG A 387 23.43 4.65 -11.64
CA ARG A 387 23.41 5.77 -12.59
C ARG A 387 22.17 5.73 -13.50
N ARG A 388 21.02 5.33 -12.92
CA ARG A 388 19.72 5.23 -13.57
C ARG A 388 18.72 6.19 -12.93
N PRO A 389 17.63 6.56 -13.65
CA PRO A 389 16.62 7.49 -13.11
C PRO A 389 15.97 6.96 -11.84
N GLY A 390 16.11 7.71 -10.76
CA GLY A 390 15.48 7.48 -9.47
C GLY A 390 14.73 8.74 -9.04
N PHE A 391 13.51 8.58 -8.55
CA PHE A 391 12.66 9.70 -8.16
C PHE A 391 12.11 9.52 -6.76
N THR A 392 12.01 10.64 -6.03
CA THR A 392 11.15 10.74 -4.85
C THR A 392 10.02 11.70 -5.17
N ILE A 393 8.79 11.26 -4.94
CA ILE A 393 7.58 12.05 -5.13
C ILE A 393 7.01 12.42 -3.76
N GLU A 394 7.00 13.69 -3.44
CA GLU A 394 6.38 14.23 -2.22
C GLU A 394 4.91 14.57 -2.50
N ALA A 395 4.04 13.59 -2.32
CA ALA A 395 2.65 13.65 -2.74
C ALA A 395 1.76 14.47 -1.78
N GLY A 396 0.88 15.28 -2.35
CA GLY A 396 -0.11 16.06 -1.59
C GLY A 396 0.48 17.27 -0.87
N ILE A 397 -0.38 17.99 -0.15
CA ILE A 397 -0.02 19.16 0.69
C ILE A 397 -0.76 19.06 2.01
N GLY A 398 -0.10 19.42 3.11
CA GLY A 398 -0.70 19.48 4.43
C GLY A 398 0.27 19.09 5.54
N LYS A 399 -0.26 18.55 6.62
CA LYS A 399 0.50 18.03 7.76
C LYS A 399 0.33 16.50 7.83
N ASN A 400 1.45 15.78 7.91
CA ASN A 400 1.41 14.32 8.05
C ASN A 400 0.91 13.88 9.45
N PRO A 401 0.12 12.81 9.53
CA PRO A 401 -0.45 12.03 8.41
C PRO A 401 -1.47 12.83 7.61
N LEU A 402 -1.37 12.81 6.28
CA LEU A 402 -2.37 13.47 5.42
C LEU A 402 -3.74 12.78 5.58
N PRO A 403 -4.84 13.54 5.68
CA PRO A 403 -6.17 12.99 5.87
C PRO A 403 -6.65 12.23 4.61
N LEU A 404 -7.45 11.18 4.82
CA LEU A 404 -8.05 10.38 3.74
C LEU A 404 -8.85 11.21 2.72
N SER A 405 -9.41 12.35 3.12
CA SER A 405 -10.14 13.26 2.23
C SER A 405 -9.30 13.80 1.08
N LEU A 406 -7.97 13.76 1.19
CA LEU A 406 -7.03 14.15 0.12
C LEU A 406 -6.69 13.00 -0.83
N PHE A 407 -7.09 11.76 -0.54
CA PHE A 407 -6.67 10.57 -1.29
C PHE A 407 -6.99 10.67 -2.79
N ASP A 408 -8.22 11.01 -3.14
CA ASP A 408 -8.65 11.07 -4.53
C ASP A 408 -7.94 12.18 -5.33
N GLU A 409 -7.64 13.32 -4.69
CA GLU A 409 -6.84 14.38 -5.31
C GLU A 409 -5.40 13.91 -5.53
N ILE A 410 -4.79 13.35 -4.49
CA ILE A 410 -3.41 12.84 -4.56
C ILE A 410 -3.33 11.76 -5.64
N TYR A 411 -4.27 10.82 -5.70
CA TYR A 411 -4.27 9.77 -6.71
C TYR A 411 -4.37 10.36 -8.13
N ARG A 412 -5.33 11.26 -8.38
CA ARG A 412 -5.48 11.90 -9.70
C ARG A 412 -4.22 12.64 -10.15
N ASN A 413 -3.56 13.36 -9.24
CA ASN A 413 -2.33 14.08 -9.57
C ASN A 413 -1.16 13.14 -9.87
N ASN A 414 -1.13 11.94 -9.27
CA ASN A 414 -0.04 10.98 -9.39
C ASN A 414 -0.26 9.90 -10.46
N LEU A 415 -1.49 9.68 -10.91
CA LEU A 415 -1.77 8.71 -11.97
C LEU A 415 -0.92 8.92 -13.23
N PRO A 416 -0.76 10.16 -13.75
CA PRO A 416 0.15 10.39 -14.88
C PRO A 416 1.61 10.04 -14.58
N ILE A 417 2.13 10.34 -13.38
CA ILE A 417 3.49 9.98 -12.98
C ILE A 417 3.68 8.47 -13.00
N LEU A 418 2.72 7.72 -12.43
CA LEU A 418 2.76 6.26 -12.36
C LEU A 418 2.74 5.61 -13.75
N VAL A 419 1.96 6.14 -14.69
CA VAL A 419 1.93 5.65 -16.08
C VAL A 419 3.19 6.06 -16.83
N GLN A 420 3.63 7.31 -16.72
CA GLN A 420 4.83 7.81 -17.39
C GLN A 420 6.11 7.13 -16.90
N GLY A 421 6.18 6.73 -15.63
CA GLY A 421 7.29 5.93 -15.13
C GLY A 421 7.44 4.57 -15.83
N LEU A 422 6.35 4.01 -16.36
CA LEU A 422 6.37 2.80 -17.18
C LEU A 422 6.75 3.08 -18.64
N THR A 423 6.26 4.21 -19.21
CA THR A 423 6.43 4.53 -20.64
C THR A 423 7.73 5.23 -20.97
N LEU A 424 8.24 6.07 -20.06
CA LEU A 424 9.42 6.93 -20.30
C LEU A 424 10.72 6.33 -19.75
N SER A 425 10.68 5.18 -19.10
CA SER A 425 11.89 4.51 -18.59
C SER A 425 12.85 4.18 -19.75
N PRO A 426 14.17 4.46 -19.59
CA PRO A 426 15.16 4.19 -20.61
C PRO A 426 15.35 2.71 -20.91
#